data_409a020dee1ce915c270be80bb6e4849
#
_entry.id   409a020dee1ce915c270be80bb6e4849
#
_cell.length_a   1.000
_cell.length_b   1.000
_cell.length_c   1.000
_cell.angle_alpha   90.00
_cell.angle_beta   90.00
_cell.angle_gamma   90.00
#
_symmetry.space_group_name_H-M   'P 1'
#
loop_
_entity.id
_entity.type
_entity.pdbx_description
1 polymer ?
#
loop_
_entity_poly.entity_id
_entity_poly.type
_entity_poly.pdbx_seq_one_letter_code
_entity_poly.pdbx_strand_id
1 'polypeptide(L)'
;MKKKALAFAAMACSVAMLLSACGGSNSNAASGDTAGSNIITAYNSEPQNPLIPGNTNETGGGKPVDLLFSRLVSFDKDGKASNEVAESITPNDDATQYTIKIKSGWKFTDGTPVTAESFTKAWSYVANAKNAQKCSSFFSAIAGYDDLQKDGLKGDEQLSGLKVVDDTTFTVDLNQSDSVFPIKVGYSAFAPLPESFYKDPKAFGEKPVSNGPYKLAPLGSQQGSRPRQEP
;
A
#
# COMPACT_ATOMS: atom_id res chain seq x y z
N MET A 1 46.32 -47.88 -42.75
CA MET A 1 45.57 -46.68 -42.30
C MET A 1 44.23 -47.04 -41.66
N LYS A 2 44.18 -47.95 -40.66
CA LYS A 2 42.90 -48.39 -40.03
C LYS A 2 42.95 -48.45 -38.49
N LYS A 3 43.96 -47.82 -37.84
CA LYS A 3 44.14 -47.88 -36.40
C LYS A 3 43.96 -46.52 -35.70
N LYS A 4 43.63 -45.44 -36.41
CA LYS A 4 43.46 -44.09 -35.82
C LYS A 4 41.99 -43.67 -35.64
N ALA A 5 41.03 -44.47 -36.12
CA ALA A 5 39.59 -44.14 -36.04
C ALA A 5 38.90 -44.68 -34.77
N LEU A 6 39.52 -45.61 -34.03
CA LEU A 6 38.96 -46.17 -32.78
C LEU A 6 39.24 -45.37 -31.50
N ALA A 7 40.24 -44.49 -31.53
CA ALA A 7 40.58 -43.67 -30.33
C ALA A 7 39.68 -42.44 -30.10
N PHE A 8 38.97 -42.00 -31.12
CA PHE A 8 38.06 -40.84 -31.03
C PHE A 8 36.66 -41.21 -30.53
N ALA A 9 36.23 -42.43 -30.70
CA ALA A 9 34.90 -42.88 -30.27
C ALA A 9 34.81 -43.18 -28.79
N ALA A 10 35.94 -43.48 -28.11
CA ALA A 10 35.99 -43.79 -26.67
C ALA A 10 36.02 -42.52 -25.79
N MET A 11 36.38 -41.35 -26.35
CA MET A 11 36.51 -40.11 -25.60
C MET A 11 35.17 -39.29 -25.61
N ALA A 12 34.28 -39.60 -26.53
CA ALA A 12 32.96 -38.94 -26.61
C ALA A 12 31.92 -39.52 -25.60
N CYS A 13 32.11 -40.76 -25.16
CA CYS A 13 31.21 -41.41 -24.18
C CYS A 13 31.56 -41.09 -22.72
N SER A 14 32.78 -40.63 -22.39
CA SER A 14 33.19 -40.31 -21.03
C SER A 14 32.78 -38.92 -20.55
N VAL A 15 32.44 -38.02 -21.44
CA VAL A 15 31.94 -36.67 -21.10
C VAL A 15 30.42 -36.65 -20.81
N ALA A 16 29.68 -37.63 -21.33
CA ALA A 16 28.24 -37.74 -21.12
C ALA A 16 27.85 -38.31 -19.75
N MET A 17 28.77 -38.94 -19.02
CA MET A 17 28.49 -39.51 -17.69
C MET A 17 28.82 -38.59 -16.50
N LEU A 18 29.42 -37.42 -16.72
CA LEU A 18 29.73 -36.47 -15.67
C LEU A 18 28.64 -35.41 -15.47
N LEU A 19 27.59 -35.37 -16.30
CA LEU A 19 26.45 -34.47 -16.13
C LEU A 19 25.23 -35.07 -15.42
N SER A 20 25.26 -36.35 -15.04
CA SER A 20 24.11 -37.02 -14.40
C SER A 20 24.28 -37.21 -12.87
N ALA A 21 25.31 -36.62 -12.25
CA ALA A 21 25.57 -36.76 -10.81
C ALA A 21 25.13 -35.52 -9.96
N CYS A 22 24.28 -34.65 -10.49
CA CYS A 22 23.66 -33.56 -9.72
C CYS A 22 22.14 -33.64 -9.82
N GLY A 23 21.58 -34.74 -9.31
CA GLY A 23 20.14 -34.95 -9.29
C GLY A 23 19.77 -35.95 -8.20
N GLY A 24 19.85 -35.55 -6.96
CA GLY A 24 19.45 -36.41 -5.86
C GLY A 24 19.50 -35.71 -4.51
N SER A 25 18.81 -34.60 -4.39
CA SER A 25 18.35 -34.11 -3.11
C SER A 25 16.85 -34.03 -3.19
N ASN A 26 16.24 -34.97 -2.53
CA ASN A 26 14.80 -35.07 -2.31
C ASN A 26 14.37 -33.91 -1.39
N SER A 27 14.30 -32.71 -1.91
CA SER A 27 13.49 -31.64 -1.34
C SER A 27 12.12 -31.80 -1.97
N ASN A 28 11.18 -32.33 -1.20
CA ASN A 28 9.74 -32.20 -1.44
C ASN A 28 9.38 -30.72 -1.35
N ALA A 29 9.85 -29.91 -2.31
CA ALA A 29 9.19 -28.69 -2.69
C ALA A 29 8.00 -29.16 -3.49
N ALA A 30 6.82 -29.08 -2.91
CA ALA A 30 5.56 -29.16 -3.63
C ALA A 30 5.62 -28.11 -4.74
N SER A 31 6.02 -28.54 -5.94
CA SER A 31 5.80 -27.80 -7.17
C SER A 31 4.29 -27.86 -7.42
N GLY A 32 3.54 -27.06 -6.67
CA GLY A 32 2.20 -26.67 -7.03
C GLY A 32 2.33 -25.91 -8.34
N ASP A 33 1.74 -26.47 -9.35
CA ASP A 33 1.57 -25.88 -10.68
C ASP A 33 0.85 -24.53 -10.52
N THR A 34 1.62 -23.43 -10.42
CA THR A 34 1.10 -22.06 -10.29
C THR A 34 1.23 -21.32 -11.61
N ALA A 35 0.99 -22.01 -12.72
CA ALA A 35 0.74 -21.33 -13.98
C ALA A 35 -0.54 -20.48 -13.82
N GLY A 36 -0.38 -19.20 -13.47
CA GLY A 36 -1.45 -18.22 -13.51
C GLY A 36 -1.92 -17.61 -12.19
N SER A 37 -1.29 -17.86 -11.03
CA SER A 37 -1.67 -17.14 -9.83
C SER A 37 -0.81 -15.88 -9.66
N ASN A 38 -1.44 -14.71 -9.77
CA ASN A 38 -0.82 -13.41 -9.44
C ASN A 38 -0.77 -13.18 -7.90
N ILE A 39 -0.49 -14.24 -7.12
CA ILE A 39 -0.41 -14.17 -5.67
C ILE A 39 1.06 -13.95 -5.29
N ILE A 40 1.31 -12.90 -4.51
CA ILE A 40 2.61 -12.65 -3.91
C ILE A 40 2.54 -13.04 -2.44
N THR A 41 3.46 -13.91 -2.03
CA THR A 41 3.65 -14.27 -0.62
C THR A 41 4.93 -13.62 -0.13
N ALA A 42 4.83 -12.85 0.95
CA ALA A 42 5.97 -12.17 1.54
C ALA A 42 6.02 -12.41 3.05
N TYR A 43 7.23 -12.46 3.59
CA TYR A 43 7.42 -12.47 5.04
C TYR A 43 7.08 -11.11 5.64
N ASN A 44 6.28 -11.13 6.69
CA ASN A 44 5.94 -9.94 7.46
C ASN A 44 5.73 -10.30 8.93
N SER A 45 5.91 -9.32 9.83
CA SER A 45 5.42 -9.42 11.21
C SER A 45 3.89 -9.22 11.21
N GLU A 46 3.22 -9.78 12.18
CA GLU A 46 1.79 -9.58 12.35
C GLU A 46 1.47 -8.10 12.56
N PRO A 47 0.51 -7.52 11.82
CA PRO A 47 0.06 -6.16 12.04
C PRO A 47 -0.47 -5.96 13.47
N GLN A 48 -0.05 -4.89 14.13
CA GLN A 48 -0.50 -4.55 15.48
C GLN A 48 -1.84 -3.78 15.47
N ASN A 49 -2.19 -3.21 14.34
CA ASN A 49 -3.39 -2.40 14.17
C ASN A 49 -4.17 -2.90 12.94
N PRO A 50 -5.50 -2.64 12.88
CA PRO A 50 -6.28 -2.87 11.66
C PRO A 50 -5.64 -2.21 10.46
N LEU A 51 -5.75 -2.83 9.27
CA LEU A 51 -5.17 -2.34 8.01
C LEU A 51 -5.93 -1.11 7.46
N ILE A 52 -5.97 -0.07 8.28
CA ILE A 52 -6.54 1.23 7.95
C ILE A 52 -5.38 2.22 7.81
N PRO A 53 -5.18 2.87 6.65
CA PRO A 53 -4.04 3.76 6.40
C PRO A 53 -3.78 4.78 7.51
N GLY A 54 -4.83 5.45 8.01
CA GLY A 54 -4.72 6.43 9.08
C GLY A 54 -4.52 5.86 10.49
N ASN A 55 -4.70 4.55 10.67
CA ASN A 55 -4.55 3.89 11.97
C ASN A 55 -3.32 2.98 12.08
N THR A 56 -2.55 2.85 11.00
CA THR A 56 -1.40 1.95 10.90
C THR A 56 -0.12 2.77 10.89
N ASN A 57 0.64 2.74 11.99
CA ASN A 57 1.90 3.50 12.16
C ASN A 57 3.09 2.61 12.56
N GLU A 58 2.98 1.28 12.37
CA GLU A 58 4.02 0.30 12.68
C GLU A 58 4.37 -0.56 11.45
N THR A 59 5.56 -1.16 11.45
CA THR A 59 6.13 -1.82 10.27
C THR A 59 5.30 -3.01 9.79
N GLY A 60 4.74 -3.79 10.71
CA GLY A 60 3.96 -4.99 10.37
C GLY A 60 2.70 -4.67 9.58
N GLY A 61 1.98 -3.61 9.95
CA GLY A 61 0.81 -3.13 9.22
C GLY A 61 1.16 -2.19 8.08
N GLY A 62 2.23 -1.39 8.21
CA GLY A 62 2.64 -0.42 7.19
C GLY A 62 2.97 -1.07 5.85
N LYS A 63 3.71 -2.19 5.83
CA LYS A 63 4.03 -2.91 4.60
C LYS A 63 2.79 -3.38 3.82
N PRO A 64 1.82 -4.08 4.45
CA PRO A 64 0.56 -4.40 3.75
C PRO A 64 -0.18 -3.16 3.27
N VAL A 65 -0.29 -2.10 4.09
CA VAL A 65 -0.97 -0.86 3.71
C VAL A 65 -0.30 -0.23 2.47
N ASP A 66 1.03 -0.21 2.41
CA ASP A 66 1.77 0.32 1.24
C ASP A 66 1.52 -0.47 -0.05
N LEU A 67 1.26 -1.77 0.05
CA LEU A 67 0.92 -2.60 -1.11
C LEU A 67 -0.56 -2.48 -1.52
N LEU A 68 -1.44 -2.26 -0.55
CA LEU A 68 -2.88 -2.21 -0.76
C LEU A 68 -3.38 -0.84 -1.22
N PHE A 69 -2.71 0.24 -0.81
CA PHE A 69 -3.21 1.60 -1.05
C PHE A 69 -2.21 2.46 -1.82
N SER A 70 -2.64 2.93 -2.99
CA SER A 70 -1.96 3.98 -3.74
C SER A 70 -2.32 5.36 -3.19
N ARG A 71 -1.34 6.25 -3.16
CA ARG A 71 -1.44 7.61 -2.61
C ARG A 71 -1.30 8.65 -3.72
N LEU A 72 -1.39 9.92 -3.36
CA LEU A 72 -1.15 11.00 -4.33
C LEU A 72 0.25 10.94 -4.91
N VAL A 73 1.23 10.60 -4.07
CA VAL A 73 2.66 10.54 -4.41
C VAL A 73 3.21 9.20 -3.95
N SER A 74 4.07 8.59 -4.76
CA SER A 74 4.85 7.40 -4.45
C SER A 74 6.34 7.71 -4.43
N PHE A 75 7.13 6.82 -3.82
CA PHE A 75 8.57 6.92 -3.75
C PHE A 75 9.21 5.71 -4.44
N ASP A 76 10.23 5.95 -5.24
CA ASP A 76 11.03 4.88 -5.82
C ASP A 76 12.03 4.30 -4.79
N LYS A 77 12.81 3.30 -5.21
CA LYS A 77 13.82 2.64 -4.38
C LYS A 77 14.93 3.59 -3.87
N ASP A 78 15.11 4.75 -4.51
CA ASP A 78 16.10 5.76 -4.16
C ASP A 78 15.47 6.90 -3.33
N GLY A 79 14.18 6.77 -2.98
CA GLY A 79 13.41 7.75 -2.19
C GLY A 79 12.95 8.96 -3.01
N LYS A 80 13.04 8.94 -4.33
CA LYS A 80 12.57 10.03 -5.19
C LYS A 80 11.05 9.98 -5.28
N ALA A 81 10.43 11.12 -4.96
CA ALA A 81 8.99 11.29 -5.06
C ALA A 81 8.52 11.46 -6.51
N SER A 82 7.38 10.88 -6.84
CA SER A 82 6.68 11.05 -8.12
C SER A 82 5.17 10.98 -7.92
N ASN A 83 4.42 11.69 -8.76
CA ASN A 83 2.95 11.65 -8.72
C ASN A 83 2.44 10.25 -9.10
N GLU A 84 1.67 9.64 -8.22
CA GLU A 84 1.03 8.33 -8.43
C GLU A 84 -0.44 8.52 -8.82
N VAL A 85 -1.34 8.70 -7.86
CA VAL A 85 -2.75 9.03 -8.11
C VAL A 85 -2.90 10.49 -8.54
N ALA A 86 -2.05 11.40 -8.02
CA ALA A 86 -2.07 12.78 -8.45
C ALA A 86 -1.68 12.95 -9.92
N GLU A 87 -2.43 13.75 -10.66
CA GLU A 87 -2.02 14.33 -11.92
C GLU A 87 -1.09 15.53 -11.66
N SER A 88 -1.50 16.40 -10.74
CA SER A 88 -0.71 17.56 -10.31
C SER A 88 -0.99 17.91 -8.85
N ILE A 89 0.03 18.52 -8.19
CA ILE A 89 -0.04 19.14 -6.88
C ILE A 89 0.61 20.51 -7.02
N THR A 90 -0.19 21.55 -7.10
CA THR A 90 0.25 22.89 -7.45
C THR A 90 0.08 23.84 -6.27
N PRO A 91 1.16 24.46 -5.75
CA PRO A 91 1.04 25.48 -4.72
C PRO A 91 0.55 26.81 -5.27
N ASN A 92 0.01 27.66 -4.39
CA ASN A 92 -0.03 29.08 -4.60
C ASN A 92 1.36 29.71 -4.37
N ASP A 93 1.52 31.02 -4.55
CA ASP A 93 2.83 31.71 -4.54
C ASP A 93 3.60 31.55 -3.21
N ASP A 94 2.90 31.46 -2.10
CA ASP A 94 3.48 31.36 -0.74
C ASP A 94 3.42 29.95 -0.14
N ALA A 95 3.00 28.95 -0.92
CA ALA A 95 2.86 27.56 -0.50
C ALA A 95 1.97 27.37 0.76
N THR A 96 0.96 28.19 0.94
CA THR A 96 -0.07 28.08 1.99
C THR A 96 -1.33 27.38 1.51
N GLN A 97 -1.51 27.23 0.19
CA GLN A 97 -2.60 26.50 -0.43
C GLN A 97 -2.09 25.63 -1.56
N TYR A 98 -2.64 24.44 -1.66
CA TYR A 98 -2.36 23.50 -2.75
C TYR A 98 -3.64 23.15 -3.51
N THR A 99 -3.59 23.21 -4.84
CA THR A 99 -4.60 22.62 -5.72
C THR A 99 -4.10 21.25 -6.15
N ILE A 100 -4.87 20.23 -5.81
CA ILE A 100 -4.55 18.82 -6.12
C ILE A 100 -5.54 18.33 -7.16
N LYS A 101 -5.01 17.85 -8.29
CA LYS A 101 -5.78 17.18 -9.31
C LYS A 101 -5.38 15.71 -9.38
N ILE A 102 -6.36 14.81 -9.35
CA ILE A 102 -6.13 13.37 -9.46
C ILE A 102 -6.39 12.88 -10.88
N LYS A 103 -5.67 11.83 -11.27
CA LYS A 103 -5.88 11.16 -12.56
C LYS A 103 -7.23 10.48 -12.58
N SER A 104 -7.96 10.63 -13.68
CA SER A 104 -9.22 9.92 -13.87
C SER A 104 -9.04 8.41 -14.02
N GLY A 105 -10.08 7.64 -13.72
CA GLY A 105 -10.11 6.19 -13.95
C GLY A 105 -9.56 5.33 -12.81
N TRP A 106 -9.01 5.92 -11.75
CA TRP A 106 -8.66 5.17 -10.54
C TRP A 106 -9.91 4.60 -9.87
N LYS A 107 -9.82 3.35 -9.41
CA LYS A 107 -10.92 2.63 -8.76
C LYS A 107 -10.43 1.90 -7.53
N PHE A 108 -11.32 1.74 -6.58
CA PHE A 108 -11.15 0.77 -5.51
C PHE A 108 -11.39 -0.66 -6.01
N THR A 109 -10.98 -1.64 -5.23
CA THR A 109 -11.09 -3.07 -5.56
C THR A 109 -12.54 -3.58 -5.65
N ASP A 110 -13.51 -2.83 -5.14
CA ASP A 110 -14.95 -3.07 -5.30
C ASP A 110 -15.53 -2.43 -6.57
N GLY A 111 -14.70 -1.73 -7.36
CA GLY A 111 -15.08 -1.07 -8.62
C GLY A 111 -15.58 0.36 -8.45
N THR A 112 -15.76 0.87 -7.23
CA THR A 112 -16.13 2.26 -6.98
C THR A 112 -15.00 3.23 -7.38
N PRO A 113 -15.31 4.44 -7.89
CA PRO A 113 -14.29 5.39 -8.32
C PRO A 113 -13.53 5.98 -7.11
N VAL A 114 -12.25 6.26 -7.32
CA VAL A 114 -11.47 7.14 -6.43
C VAL A 114 -11.71 8.57 -6.88
N THR A 115 -12.21 9.41 -5.98
CA THR A 115 -12.54 10.81 -6.23
C THR A 115 -11.81 11.75 -5.27
N ALA A 116 -11.89 13.05 -5.51
CA ALA A 116 -11.42 14.09 -4.60
C ALA A 116 -12.00 13.90 -3.18
N GLU A 117 -13.29 13.55 -3.09
CA GLU A 117 -13.98 13.30 -1.83
C GLU A 117 -13.40 12.08 -1.08
N SER A 118 -12.93 11.06 -1.81
CA SER A 118 -12.28 9.89 -1.19
C SER A 118 -11.03 10.28 -0.37
N PHE A 119 -10.33 11.36 -0.76
CA PHE A 119 -9.20 11.92 -0.01
C PHE A 119 -9.66 12.84 1.12
N THR A 120 -10.52 13.82 0.81
CA THR A 120 -10.88 14.85 1.80
C THR A 120 -11.64 14.27 2.99
N LYS A 121 -12.56 13.33 2.77
CA LYS A 121 -13.23 12.59 3.85
C LYS A 121 -12.26 11.73 4.66
N ALA A 122 -11.36 10.99 3.97
CA ALA A 122 -10.38 10.15 4.65
C ALA A 122 -9.46 10.96 5.56
N TRP A 123 -8.93 12.07 5.07
CA TRP A 123 -8.05 12.95 5.84
C TRP A 123 -8.76 13.58 7.03
N SER A 124 -9.99 14.03 6.84
CA SER A 124 -10.81 14.58 7.91
C SER A 124 -11.15 13.53 8.97
N TYR A 125 -11.49 12.31 8.55
CA TYR A 125 -11.74 11.20 9.46
C TYR A 125 -10.51 10.87 10.32
N VAL A 126 -9.32 10.83 9.71
CA VAL A 126 -8.06 10.55 10.43
C VAL A 126 -7.69 11.71 11.36
N ALA A 127 -7.88 12.94 10.93
CA ALA A 127 -7.59 14.14 11.73
C ALA A 127 -8.49 14.26 12.96
N ASN A 128 -9.73 13.77 12.89
CA ASN A 128 -10.74 13.95 13.94
C ASN A 128 -10.41 13.10 15.17
N ALA A 129 -10.18 13.75 16.31
CA ALA A 129 -9.80 13.11 17.58
C ALA A 129 -10.82 12.07 18.06
N LYS A 130 -12.11 12.25 17.75
CA LYS A 130 -13.19 11.31 18.08
C LYS A 130 -12.94 9.92 17.48
N ASN A 131 -12.31 9.84 16.32
CA ASN A 131 -12.04 8.58 15.61
C ASN A 131 -10.77 7.88 16.09
N ALA A 132 -10.01 8.51 17.00
CA ALA A 132 -8.81 7.97 17.67
C ALA A 132 -7.81 7.31 16.71
N GLN A 133 -7.59 7.91 15.54
CA GLN A 133 -6.65 7.39 14.55
C GLN A 133 -5.21 7.75 14.93
N LYS A 134 -4.29 6.79 14.86
CA LYS A 134 -2.90 6.92 15.32
C LYS A 134 -2.09 7.94 14.51
N CYS A 135 -2.47 8.18 13.27
CA CYS A 135 -1.79 9.12 12.37
C CYS A 135 -2.44 10.51 12.33
N SER A 136 -3.34 10.85 13.27
CA SER A 136 -4.07 12.13 13.31
C SER A 136 -3.12 13.34 13.19
N SER A 137 -2.00 13.35 13.92
CA SER A 137 -1.05 14.47 13.95
C SER A 137 -0.38 14.78 12.59
N PHE A 138 -0.39 13.85 11.64
CA PHE A 138 0.14 14.11 10.29
C PHE A 138 -0.66 15.18 9.52
N PHE A 139 -1.90 15.43 9.93
CA PHE A 139 -2.80 16.40 9.33
C PHE A 139 -2.78 17.77 10.02
N SER A 140 -1.96 17.96 11.06
CA SER A 140 -1.92 19.17 11.87
C SER A 140 -1.57 20.45 11.10
N ALA A 141 -0.92 20.35 9.95
CA ALA A 141 -0.63 21.49 9.09
C ALA A 141 -1.86 21.99 8.30
N ILE A 142 -2.94 21.20 8.20
CA ILE A 142 -4.14 21.57 7.44
C ILE A 142 -5.06 22.43 8.30
N ALA A 143 -5.59 23.49 7.72
CA ALA A 143 -6.48 24.42 8.42
C ALA A 143 -7.73 23.69 8.96
N GLY A 144 -8.11 24.01 10.19
CA GLY A 144 -9.22 23.37 10.89
C GLY A 144 -8.84 22.13 11.70
N TYR A 145 -7.56 21.73 11.71
CA TYR A 145 -7.13 20.58 12.51
C TYR A 145 -7.44 20.75 14.01
N ASP A 146 -7.13 21.91 14.58
CA ASP A 146 -7.35 22.19 16.02
C ASP A 146 -8.85 22.16 16.38
N ASP A 147 -9.74 22.49 15.44
CA ASP A 147 -11.17 22.38 15.65
C ASP A 147 -11.61 20.92 15.78
N LEU A 148 -10.94 20.01 15.11
CA LEU A 148 -11.18 18.58 15.19
C LEU A 148 -10.50 17.89 16.39
N GLN A 149 -9.85 18.65 17.28
CA GLN A 149 -9.29 18.15 18.54
C GLN A 149 -10.16 18.49 19.76
N LYS A 150 -11.28 19.20 19.56
CA LYS A 150 -12.17 19.65 20.63
C LYS A 150 -13.07 18.51 21.15
N ASP A 151 -13.56 18.68 22.37
CA ASP A 151 -14.57 17.79 22.93
C ASP A 151 -15.92 17.95 22.20
N GLY A 152 -16.73 16.90 22.25
CA GLY A 152 -18.12 16.92 21.76
C GLY A 152 -18.28 16.62 20.26
N LEU A 153 -17.20 16.27 19.58
CA LEU A 153 -17.23 15.87 18.16
C LEU A 153 -18.03 14.58 17.95
N LYS A 154 -18.67 14.47 16.78
CA LYS A 154 -19.40 13.27 16.35
C LYS A 154 -18.48 12.26 15.63
N GLY A 155 -17.44 12.76 14.96
CA GLY A 155 -16.46 11.96 14.21
C GLY A 155 -16.59 12.06 12.69
N ASP A 156 -17.58 12.81 12.22
CA ASP A 156 -17.85 13.06 10.80
C ASP A 156 -17.55 14.51 10.36
N GLU A 157 -17.11 15.34 11.29
CA GLU A 157 -16.70 16.71 10.99
C GLU A 157 -15.48 16.72 10.06
N GLN A 158 -15.48 17.70 9.15
CA GLN A 158 -14.45 17.81 8.12
C GLN A 158 -13.44 18.92 8.45
N LEU A 159 -12.20 18.73 8.00
CA LEU A 159 -11.18 19.79 8.02
C LEU A 159 -11.63 20.97 7.18
N SER A 160 -11.70 22.17 7.76
CA SER A 160 -12.14 23.38 7.05
C SER A 160 -11.21 23.80 5.92
N GLY A 161 -9.96 23.38 5.96
CA GLY A 161 -8.97 23.61 4.90
C GLY A 161 -9.11 22.70 3.69
N LEU A 162 -10.00 21.71 3.72
CA LEU A 162 -10.22 20.82 2.57
C LEU A 162 -11.49 21.22 1.83
N LYS A 163 -11.38 21.46 0.50
CA LYS A 163 -12.52 21.83 -0.34
C LYS A 163 -12.52 21.04 -1.63
N VAL A 164 -13.55 20.25 -1.86
CA VAL A 164 -13.77 19.57 -3.13
C VAL A 164 -14.24 20.61 -4.15
N VAL A 165 -13.55 20.68 -5.29
CA VAL A 165 -13.90 21.55 -6.43
C VAL A 165 -14.76 20.78 -7.43
N ASP A 166 -14.32 19.55 -7.76
CA ASP A 166 -15.03 18.59 -8.60
C ASP A 166 -14.57 17.16 -8.25
N ASP A 167 -15.05 16.15 -8.97
CA ASP A 167 -14.73 14.74 -8.69
C ASP A 167 -13.24 14.42 -8.72
N THR A 168 -12.44 15.23 -9.41
CA THR A 168 -11.00 14.99 -9.58
C THR A 168 -10.12 16.06 -8.97
N THR A 169 -10.70 17.14 -8.45
CA THR A 169 -9.95 18.32 -7.99
C THR A 169 -10.40 18.74 -6.59
N PHE A 170 -9.43 18.98 -5.72
CA PHE A 170 -9.68 19.57 -4.40
C PHE A 170 -8.54 20.52 -4.00
N THR A 171 -8.82 21.42 -3.08
CA THR A 171 -7.82 22.32 -2.51
C THR A 171 -7.54 21.96 -1.05
N VAL A 172 -6.31 22.29 -0.63
CA VAL A 172 -5.82 22.11 0.75
C VAL A 172 -5.28 23.44 1.22
N ASP A 173 -5.95 24.07 2.16
CA ASP A 173 -5.47 25.26 2.86
C ASP A 173 -4.63 24.84 4.07
N LEU A 174 -3.42 25.38 4.20
CA LEU A 174 -2.49 25.10 5.29
C LEU A 174 -2.46 26.25 6.30
N ASN A 175 -2.16 25.94 7.55
CA ASN A 175 -2.01 26.95 8.63
C ASN A 175 -0.79 27.86 8.42
N GLN A 176 0.20 27.39 7.67
CA GLN A 176 1.43 28.13 7.34
C GLN A 176 2.03 27.61 6.05
N SER A 177 2.96 28.35 5.48
CA SER A 177 3.71 27.95 4.30
C SER A 177 4.44 26.61 4.52
N ASP A 178 4.27 25.65 3.60
CA ASP A 178 4.90 24.33 3.66
C ASP A 178 5.25 23.82 2.25
N SER A 179 6.41 24.15 1.77
CA SER A 179 6.90 23.74 0.43
C SER A 179 7.19 22.23 0.30
N VAL A 180 7.25 21.50 1.41
CA VAL A 180 7.44 20.03 1.41
C VAL A 180 6.13 19.26 1.53
N PHE A 181 5.00 19.93 1.62
CA PHE A 181 3.67 19.28 1.66
C PHE A 181 3.44 18.28 0.54
N PRO A 182 3.86 18.52 -0.74
CA PRO A 182 3.74 17.53 -1.81
C PRO A 182 4.44 16.19 -1.54
N ILE A 183 5.50 16.20 -0.73
CA ILE A 183 6.21 14.97 -0.33
C ILE A 183 5.45 14.29 0.80
N LYS A 184 4.92 15.04 1.75
CA LYS A 184 4.18 14.51 2.92
C LYS A 184 2.96 13.69 2.51
N VAL A 185 2.24 14.10 1.47
CA VAL A 185 1.05 13.38 0.97
C VAL A 185 1.38 12.04 0.28
N GLY A 186 2.64 11.67 0.21
CA GLY A 186 3.11 10.32 -0.14
C GLY A 186 3.15 9.35 1.05
N TYR A 187 2.92 9.80 2.28
CA TYR A 187 2.83 8.89 3.43
C TYR A 187 1.50 8.13 3.44
N SER A 188 1.51 6.88 3.92
CA SER A 188 0.34 5.97 3.85
C SER A 188 -0.93 6.53 4.49
N ALA A 189 -0.82 7.34 5.55
CA ALA A 189 -1.96 7.98 6.21
C ALA A 189 -2.81 8.85 5.27
N PHE A 190 -2.21 9.39 4.19
CA PHE A 190 -2.90 10.24 3.20
C PHE A 190 -3.57 9.45 2.07
N ALA A 191 -3.65 8.12 2.16
CA ALA A 191 -4.37 7.31 1.19
C ALA A 191 -5.88 7.63 1.17
N PRO A 192 -6.54 7.47 0.02
CA PRO A 192 -7.99 7.64 -0.09
C PRO A 192 -8.71 6.45 0.53
N LEU A 193 -9.94 6.68 1.00
CA LEU A 193 -10.82 5.63 1.50
C LEU A 193 -12.16 5.64 0.74
N PRO A 194 -12.74 4.45 0.47
CA PRO A 194 -14.04 4.34 -0.17
C PRO A 194 -15.17 4.66 0.81
N GLU A 195 -16.35 5.01 0.30
CA GLU A 195 -17.53 5.28 1.12
C GLU A 195 -17.96 4.07 1.99
N SER A 196 -17.64 2.85 1.54
CA SER A 196 -17.89 1.62 2.30
C SER A 196 -17.13 1.55 3.62
N PHE A 197 -15.99 2.24 3.74
CA PHE A 197 -15.20 2.32 4.97
C PHE A 197 -16.01 2.90 6.13
N TYR A 198 -16.74 3.98 5.91
CA TYR A 198 -17.46 4.72 6.96
C TYR A 198 -18.66 3.96 7.53
N LYS A 199 -19.11 2.90 6.85
CA LYS A 199 -20.22 2.04 7.30
C LYS A 199 -19.78 1.10 8.42
N ASP A 200 -18.58 0.53 8.31
CA ASP A 200 -18.00 -0.37 9.31
C ASP A 200 -16.45 -0.33 9.23
N PRO A 201 -15.81 0.66 9.89
CA PRO A 201 -14.35 0.77 9.90
C PRO A 201 -13.63 -0.45 10.47
N LYS A 202 -14.27 -1.18 11.39
CA LYS A 202 -13.69 -2.38 11.99
C LYS A 202 -13.61 -3.52 10.97
N ALA A 203 -14.71 -3.85 10.33
CA ALA A 203 -14.74 -4.89 9.30
C ALA A 203 -13.83 -4.51 8.11
N PHE A 204 -13.78 -3.22 7.76
CA PHE A 204 -12.86 -2.73 6.74
C PHE A 204 -11.39 -3.03 7.10
N GLY A 205 -10.96 -2.81 8.33
CA GLY A 205 -9.60 -3.06 8.76
C GLY A 205 -9.16 -4.53 8.68
N GLU A 206 -10.10 -5.45 8.69
CA GLU A 206 -9.87 -6.90 8.51
C GLU A 206 -9.83 -7.30 7.01
N LYS A 207 -10.62 -6.61 6.18
CA LYS A 207 -10.72 -6.87 4.74
C LYS A 207 -10.83 -5.55 3.96
N PRO A 208 -9.72 -4.83 3.78
CA PRO A 208 -9.74 -3.53 3.14
C PRO A 208 -10.23 -3.57 1.68
N VAL A 209 -11.09 -2.62 1.34
CA VAL A 209 -11.39 -2.24 -0.04
C VAL A 209 -10.36 -1.18 -0.43
N SER A 210 -9.35 -1.58 -1.18
CA SER A 210 -8.14 -0.81 -1.46
C SER A 210 -8.11 -0.29 -2.90
N ASN A 211 -7.20 0.63 -3.20
CA ASN A 211 -7.03 1.22 -4.54
C ASN A 211 -5.63 0.98 -5.12
N GLY A 212 -4.78 0.21 -4.45
CA GLY A 212 -3.42 -0.05 -4.87
C GLY A 212 -3.31 -1.24 -5.85
N PRO A 213 -2.07 -1.59 -6.22
CA PRO A 213 -1.80 -2.65 -7.20
C PRO A 213 -2.12 -4.06 -6.69
N TYR A 214 -2.31 -4.22 -5.38
CA TYR A 214 -2.63 -5.50 -4.75
C TYR A 214 -3.94 -5.43 -3.97
N LYS A 215 -4.58 -6.57 -3.80
CA LYS A 215 -5.71 -6.77 -2.89
C LYS A 215 -5.40 -7.89 -1.91
N LEU A 216 -5.92 -7.78 -0.71
CA LEU A 216 -5.78 -8.85 0.27
C LEU A 216 -6.55 -10.09 -0.21
N ALA A 217 -5.85 -11.21 -0.38
CA ALA A 217 -6.49 -12.47 -0.63
C ALA A 217 -7.12 -12.99 0.69
N PRO A 218 -8.21 -13.80 0.63
CA PRO A 218 -8.68 -14.48 1.81
C PRO A 218 -7.52 -15.27 2.43
N LEU A 219 -7.31 -15.11 3.71
CA LEU A 219 -6.35 -15.95 4.44
C LEU A 219 -6.85 -17.38 4.28
N GLY A 220 -6.23 -18.13 3.37
CA GLY A 220 -6.44 -19.57 3.31
C GLY A 220 -6.09 -20.11 4.68
N SER A 221 -6.90 -21.02 5.20
CA SER A 221 -6.63 -21.77 6.43
C SER A 221 -5.41 -22.68 6.22
N GLN A 222 -4.24 -22.11 6.01
CA GLN A 222 -2.98 -22.78 6.25
C GLN A 222 -2.79 -22.78 7.77
N GLN A 223 -3.44 -23.74 8.43
CA GLN A 223 -2.93 -24.26 9.67
C GLN A 223 -1.55 -24.87 9.39
N GLY A 224 -0.56 -24.00 9.32
CA GLY A 224 0.83 -24.39 9.48
C GLY A 224 0.98 -24.86 10.92
N SER A 225 0.86 -26.18 11.12
CA SER A 225 1.33 -26.82 12.33
C SER A 225 2.80 -26.44 12.52
N ARG A 226 3.06 -25.44 13.38
CA ARG A 226 4.40 -25.26 13.94
C ARG A 226 4.75 -26.53 14.68
N PRO A 227 5.85 -27.22 14.38
CA PRO A 227 6.34 -28.24 15.29
C PRO A 227 6.64 -27.54 16.61
N ARG A 228 5.94 -27.99 17.67
CA ARG A 228 6.23 -27.61 19.05
C ARG A 228 7.65 -28.08 19.33
N GLN A 229 8.59 -27.17 19.47
CA GLN A 229 9.86 -27.49 20.11
C GLN A 229 9.55 -27.57 21.60
N GLU A 230 9.52 -28.79 22.12
CA GLU A 230 9.57 -29.03 23.55
C GLU A 230 11.01 -28.83 24.05
N PRO A 231 11.17 -28.38 25.31
CA PRO A 231 12.45 -28.01 25.90
C PRO A 231 13.43 -29.19 26.10
#